data_414cbb4c8f81fd976e38996df108a85b
#
_entry.id   414cbb4c8f81fd976e38996df108a85b
#
_cell.length_a   1.000
_cell.length_b   1.000
_cell.length_c   1.000
_cell.angle_alpha   90.00
_cell.angle_beta   90.00
_cell.angle_gamma   90.00
#
_symmetry.space_group_name_H-M   'P 1'
#
loop_
_entity.id
_entity.type
_entity.pdbx_description
1 polymer ?
#
loop_
_entity_poly.entity_id
_entity_poly.type
_entity_poly.pdbx_seq_one_letter_code
_entity_poly.pdbx_strand_id
1 'polypeptide(L)'
;MRSLKAEVTFNFTNASVVMIDASPICIQVLTGILSGCGFRKMFRCTDLASGTDIVKTHSVDLVLIDPYAFGEGAYNFVSWMRSERRGPNAAAPVIILTAYTYVRLITAARQCGADYVIAKPFSTQGLLERILYVAESEGRRGELTAPSELVSSTGSGVEMF
;
A
#
# COMPACT_ATOMS: atom_id res chain seq x y z
N MET A 1 -6.33 -18.55 29.92
CA MET A 1 -5.17 -19.13 29.25
C MET A 1 -4.83 -18.24 28.06
N ARG A 2 -3.78 -17.47 28.17
CA ARG A 2 -3.32 -16.65 27.05
C ARG A 2 -2.81 -17.59 25.97
N SER A 3 -3.47 -17.57 24.83
CA SER A 3 -2.87 -18.08 23.61
C SER A 3 -1.56 -17.33 23.41
N LEU A 4 -0.45 -18.00 23.50
CA LEU A 4 0.83 -17.55 22.96
C LEU A 4 0.66 -17.56 21.43
N LYS A 5 -0.10 -16.60 20.90
CA LYS A 5 0.15 -16.16 19.56
C LYS A 5 1.58 -15.65 19.62
N ALA A 6 2.49 -16.36 18.98
CA ALA A 6 3.79 -15.83 18.70
C ALA A 6 3.54 -14.42 18.18
N GLU A 7 3.91 -13.41 18.94
CA GLU A 7 3.95 -12.05 18.43
C GLU A 7 4.98 -12.10 17.31
N VAL A 8 4.49 -12.25 16.09
CA VAL A 8 5.34 -12.05 14.92
C VAL A 8 5.66 -10.57 14.94
N THR A 9 6.75 -10.25 15.57
CA THR A 9 7.27 -8.89 15.60
C THR A 9 7.82 -8.61 14.23
N PHE A 10 7.02 -7.99 13.36
CA PHE A 10 7.51 -7.51 12.07
C PHE A 10 8.50 -6.39 12.35
N ASN A 11 9.74 -6.61 11.95
CA ASN A 11 10.76 -5.60 12.02
C ASN A 11 10.81 -4.84 10.70
N PHE A 12 10.19 -3.66 10.67
CA PHE A 12 10.18 -2.79 9.50
C PHE A 12 11.44 -1.91 9.35
N THR A 13 12.40 -2.05 10.21
CA THR A 13 13.61 -1.19 10.22
C THR A 13 14.34 -1.23 8.89
N ASN A 14 14.40 -2.40 8.25
CA ASN A 14 15.07 -2.59 6.97
C ASN A 14 14.10 -2.57 5.77
N ALA A 15 12.80 -2.47 6.00
CA ALA A 15 11.81 -2.39 4.94
C ALA A 15 11.77 -1.00 4.32
N SER A 16 11.74 -0.94 2.99
CA SER A 16 11.63 0.30 2.22
C SER A 16 10.18 0.53 1.81
N VAL A 17 9.67 1.72 2.05
CA VAL A 17 8.34 2.12 1.60
C VAL A 17 8.43 3.37 0.72
N VAL A 18 7.71 3.34 -0.39
CA VAL A 18 7.49 4.50 -1.27
C VAL A 18 6.09 5.03 -1.03
N MET A 19 5.99 6.31 -0.75
CA MET A 19 4.72 7.03 -0.62
C MET A 19 4.58 7.98 -1.79
N ILE A 20 3.48 7.88 -2.53
CA ILE A 20 3.17 8.73 -3.68
C ILE A 20 1.81 9.38 -3.44
N ASP A 21 1.81 10.66 -3.17
CA ASP A 21 0.61 11.46 -2.91
C ASP A 21 0.88 12.92 -3.28
N ALA A 22 0.01 13.53 -4.06
CA ALA A 22 0.18 14.92 -4.47
C ALA A 22 0.08 15.91 -3.32
N SER A 23 -0.46 15.51 -2.18
CA SER A 23 -0.59 16.33 -0.98
C SER A 23 0.61 16.17 -0.06
N PRO A 24 1.45 17.21 0.12
CA PRO A 24 2.55 17.17 1.09
C PRO A 24 2.10 16.92 2.52
N ILE A 25 0.90 17.38 2.89
CA ILE A 25 0.32 17.17 4.22
C ILE A 25 -0.01 15.70 4.43
N CYS A 26 -0.62 15.05 3.44
CA CYS A 26 -0.90 13.60 3.49
C CYS A 26 0.40 12.79 3.60
N ILE A 27 1.42 13.14 2.86
CA ILE A 27 2.76 12.52 2.95
C ILE A 27 3.33 12.69 4.36
N GLN A 28 3.20 13.86 4.96
CA GLN A 28 3.71 14.13 6.30
C GLN A 28 2.98 13.29 7.37
N VAL A 29 1.66 13.24 7.30
CA VAL A 29 0.83 12.43 8.21
C VAL A 29 1.19 10.95 8.08
N LEU A 30 1.25 10.45 6.86
CA LEU A 30 1.58 9.06 6.57
C LEU A 30 3.00 8.70 7.05
N THR A 31 3.96 9.60 6.85
CA THR A 31 5.34 9.46 7.36
C THR A 31 5.36 9.28 8.88
N GLY A 32 4.59 10.10 9.60
CA GLY A 32 4.49 10.01 11.05
C GLY A 32 3.93 8.65 11.51
N ILE A 33 2.88 8.18 10.85
CA ILE A 33 2.26 6.90 11.14
C ILE A 33 3.25 5.75 10.90
N LEU A 34 3.89 5.72 9.75
CA LEU A 34 4.82 4.65 9.38
C LEU A 34 6.07 4.66 10.27
N SER A 35 6.57 5.84 10.61
CA SER A 35 7.67 5.98 11.56
C SER A 35 7.31 5.40 12.93
N GLY A 36 6.10 5.65 13.40
CA GLY A 36 5.56 5.07 14.63
C GLY A 36 5.44 3.55 14.57
N CYS A 37 5.19 2.99 13.40
CA CYS A 37 5.15 1.54 13.16
C CYS A 37 6.54 0.89 13.02
N GLY A 38 7.61 1.67 12.99
CA GLY A 38 8.98 1.16 12.91
C GLY A 38 9.66 1.26 11.56
N PHE A 39 9.01 1.81 10.54
CA PHE A 39 9.67 2.06 9.25
C PHE A 39 10.74 3.14 9.38
N ARG A 40 11.89 2.93 8.75
CA ARG A 40 13.02 3.87 8.76
C ARG A 40 13.45 4.29 7.35
N LYS A 41 13.21 3.45 6.35
CA LYS A 41 13.52 3.73 4.95
C LYS A 41 12.25 4.14 4.21
N MET A 42 12.04 5.44 4.08
CA MET A 42 10.83 6.00 3.51
C MET A 42 11.19 6.96 2.37
N PHE A 43 10.62 6.72 1.20
CA PHE A 43 10.72 7.60 0.04
C PHE A 43 9.41 8.36 -0.13
N ARG A 44 9.49 9.67 -0.12
CA ARG A 44 8.33 10.58 -0.18
C ARG A 44 8.28 11.22 -1.55
N CYS A 45 7.21 10.94 -2.29
CA CYS A 45 7.05 11.44 -3.65
C CYS A 45 5.71 12.18 -3.78
N THR A 46 5.74 13.42 -4.27
CA THR A 46 4.54 14.21 -4.55
C THR A 46 4.13 14.15 -6.02
N ASP A 47 4.88 13.45 -6.84
CA ASP A 47 4.59 13.21 -8.26
C ASP A 47 4.97 11.79 -8.68
N LEU A 48 4.43 11.36 -9.83
CA LEU A 48 4.68 10.01 -10.36
C LEU A 48 6.09 9.84 -10.90
N ALA A 49 6.70 10.89 -11.43
CA ALA A 49 8.05 10.83 -12.00
C ALA A 49 9.06 10.48 -10.91
N SER A 50 8.97 11.11 -9.75
CA SER A 50 9.81 10.79 -8.59
C SER A 50 9.60 9.36 -8.11
N GLY A 51 8.35 8.91 -8.03
CA GLY A 51 8.03 7.52 -7.65
C GLY A 51 8.60 6.52 -8.64
N THR A 52 8.51 6.80 -9.93
CA THR A 52 9.07 5.97 -10.99
C THR A 52 10.59 5.86 -10.86
N ASP A 53 11.27 6.96 -10.63
CA ASP A 53 12.73 6.97 -10.46
C ASP A 53 13.18 6.14 -9.25
N ILE A 54 12.47 6.25 -8.13
CA ILE A 54 12.76 5.45 -6.93
C ILE A 54 12.58 3.96 -7.22
N VAL A 55 11.47 3.58 -7.84
CA VAL A 55 11.19 2.17 -8.15
C VAL A 55 12.19 1.58 -9.16
N LYS A 56 12.75 2.41 -10.04
CA LYS A 56 13.80 1.98 -10.98
C LYS A 56 15.16 1.79 -10.33
N THR A 57 15.46 2.55 -9.29
CA THR A 57 16.82 2.66 -8.72
C THR A 57 16.98 1.99 -7.37
N HIS A 58 15.89 1.69 -6.67
CA HIS A 58 15.91 1.10 -5.34
C HIS A 58 15.03 -0.13 -5.26
N SER A 59 15.41 -1.07 -4.41
CA SER A 59 14.52 -2.17 -4.01
C SER A 59 13.49 -1.65 -3.01
N VAL A 60 12.22 -1.88 -3.28
CA VAL A 60 11.10 -1.36 -2.50
C VAL A 60 10.23 -2.52 -2.01
N ASP A 61 9.90 -2.50 -0.72
CA ASP A 61 9.11 -3.55 -0.09
C ASP A 61 7.61 -3.24 -0.04
N LEU A 62 7.24 -1.97 -0.17
CA LEU A 62 5.85 -1.52 -0.12
C LEU A 62 5.69 -0.21 -0.90
N VAL A 63 4.61 -0.13 -1.67
CA VAL A 63 4.18 1.11 -2.34
C VAL A 63 2.83 1.54 -1.80
N LEU A 64 2.74 2.76 -1.31
CA LEU A 64 1.50 3.41 -0.89
C LEU A 64 1.23 4.58 -1.83
N ILE A 65 0.11 4.56 -2.53
CA ILE A 65 -0.20 5.56 -3.55
C ILE A 65 -1.63 6.05 -3.44
N ASP A 66 -1.80 7.38 -3.46
CA ASP A 66 -3.11 8.02 -3.66
C ASP A 66 -3.23 8.47 -5.12
N PRO A 67 -4.18 7.92 -5.90
CA PRO A 67 -4.33 8.25 -7.30
C PRO A 67 -4.98 9.61 -7.57
N TYR A 68 -5.50 10.30 -6.56
CA TYR A 68 -6.41 11.43 -6.72
C TYR A 68 -5.92 12.50 -7.71
N ALA A 69 -4.73 13.01 -7.59
CA ALA A 69 -4.26 14.10 -8.46
C ALA A 69 -3.62 13.61 -9.78
N PHE A 70 -3.49 12.31 -9.96
CA PHE A 70 -2.75 11.72 -11.08
C PHE A 70 -3.65 11.10 -12.15
N GLY A 71 -4.94 11.01 -11.89
CA GLY A 71 -5.88 10.36 -12.80
C GLY A 71 -5.46 8.92 -13.12
N GLU A 72 -5.57 8.54 -14.39
CA GLU A 72 -5.16 7.20 -14.85
C GLU A 72 -3.66 6.94 -14.73
N GLY A 73 -2.85 7.98 -14.61
CA GLY A 73 -1.39 7.85 -14.48
C GLY A 73 -0.96 7.00 -13.29
N ALA A 74 -1.69 7.07 -12.17
CA ALA A 74 -1.40 6.25 -11.01
C ALA A 74 -1.59 4.75 -11.30
N TYR A 75 -2.66 4.38 -11.98
CA TYR A 75 -2.93 2.99 -12.36
C TYR A 75 -1.96 2.49 -13.41
N ASN A 76 -1.63 3.35 -14.37
CA ASN A 76 -0.61 3.05 -15.38
C ASN A 76 0.77 2.83 -14.75
N PHE A 77 1.11 3.59 -13.72
CA PHE A 77 2.33 3.39 -12.94
C PHE A 77 2.37 2.00 -12.30
N VAL A 78 1.31 1.56 -11.66
CA VAL A 78 1.24 0.24 -11.04
C VAL A 78 1.30 -0.87 -12.10
N SER A 79 0.55 -0.74 -13.18
CA SER A 79 0.61 -1.68 -14.32
C SER A 79 2.01 -1.80 -14.90
N TRP A 80 2.68 -0.66 -15.10
CA TRP A 80 4.05 -0.63 -15.56
C TRP A 80 4.99 -1.36 -14.60
N MET A 81 4.88 -1.08 -13.31
CA MET A 81 5.70 -1.72 -12.28
C MET A 81 5.53 -3.25 -12.29
N ARG A 82 4.30 -3.73 -12.50
CA ARG A 82 3.98 -5.16 -12.61
C ARG A 82 4.52 -5.80 -13.89
N SER A 83 4.58 -5.04 -14.97
CA SER A 83 5.03 -5.53 -16.28
C SER A 83 6.54 -5.69 -16.39
N GLU A 84 7.30 -5.01 -15.55
CA GLU A 84 8.77 -5.10 -15.50
C GLU A 84 9.24 -6.41 -14.85
N ARG A 85 8.95 -7.51 -15.51
CA ARG A 85 9.15 -8.88 -14.98
C ARG A 85 10.55 -9.19 -14.45
N ARG A 86 11.55 -8.43 -14.88
CA ARG A 86 12.94 -8.56 -14.44
C ARG A 86 13.33 -7.52 -13.40
N GLY A 87 12.45 -6.58 -13.12
CA GLY A 87 12.67 -5.57 -12.11
C GLY A 87 12.52 -6.15 -10.70
N PRO A 88 13.30 -5.68 -9.72
CA PRO A 88 13.23 -6.17 -8.35
C PRO A 88 11.89 -5.85 -7.68
N ASN A 89 11.13 -4.89 -8.22
CA ASN A 89 9.91 -4.36 -7.63
C ASN A 89 8.63 -4.82 -8.31
N ALA A 90 8.72 -5.68 -9.34
CA ALA A 90 7.54 -6.13 -10.08
C ALA A 90 6.50 -6.82 -9.19
N ALA A 91 6.93 -7.44 -8.11
CA ALA A 91 6.10 -8.14 -7.15
C ALA A 91 5.89 -7.36 -5.83
N ALA A 92 6.43 -6.16 -5.68
CA ALA A 92 6.29 -5.37 -4.47
C ALA A 92 4.80 -5.10 -4.16
N PRO A 93 4.35 -5.27 -2.91
CA PRO A 93 2.99 -4.94 -2.51
C PRO A 93 2.64 -3.48 -2.80
N VAL A 94 1.44 -3.26 -3.33
CA VAL A 94 0.89 -1.94 -3.62
C VAL A 94 -0.45 -1.78 -2.92
N ILE A 95 -0.55 -0.77 -2.06
CA ILE A 95 -1.79 -0.36 -1.42
C ILE A 95 -2.19 1.01 -1.96
N ILE A 96 -3.39 1.12 -2.46
CA ILE A 96 -4.00 2.39 -2.86
C ILE A 96 -4.71 3.00 -1.66
N LEU A 97 -4.38 4.25 -1.34
CA LEU A 97 -5.00 5.03 -0.27
C LEU A 97 -5.82 6.13 -0.92
N THR A 98 -7.14 6.15 -0.74
CA THR A 98 -7.99 7.11 -1.43
C THR A 98 -9.19 7.54 -0.60
N ALA A 99 -9.56 8.84 -0.70
CA ALA A 99 -10.82 9.35 -0.17
C ALA A 99 -12.02 9.01 -1.07
N TYR A 100 -11.80 8.49 -2.27
CA TYR A 100 -12.81 8.26 -3.29
C TYR A 100 -12.90 6.79 -3.67
N THR A 101 -13.87 6.08 -3.09
CA THR A 101 -14.05 4.64 -3.26
C THR A 101 -15.19 4.32 -4.24
N TYR A 102 -15.12 4.84 -5.45
CA TYR A 102 -16.07 4.47 -6.50
C TYR A 102 -15.79 3.06 -7.04
N VAL A 103 -16.83 2.35 -7.41
CA VAL A 103 -16.72 1.00 -8.01
C VAL A 103 -15.75 0.99 -9.20
N ARG A 104 -15.80 2.02 -10.05
CA ARG A 104 -14.89 2.17 -11.18
C ARG A 104 -13.42 2.29 -10.77
N LEU A 105 -13.14 3.01 -9.68
CA LEU A 105 -11.80 3.14 -9.13
C LEU A 105 -11.27 1.80 -8.62
N ILE A 106 -12.10 1.06 -7.93
CA ILE A 106 -11.76 -0.25 -7.36
C ILE A 106 -11.48 -1.25 -8.47
N THR A 107 -12.28 -1.23 -9.53
CA THR A 107 -12.06 -2.05 -10.71
C THR A 107 -10.71 -1.71 -11.37
N ALA A 108 -10.41 -0.42 -11.54
CA ALA A 108 -9.13 0.03 -12.08
C ALA A 108 -7.95 -0.39 -11.21
N ALA A 109 -8.08 -0.28 -9.89
CA ALA A 109 -7.06 -0.69 -8.93
C ALA A 109 -6.78 -2.20 -9.04
N ARG A 110 -7.81 -3.00 -9.13
CA ARG A 110 -7.67 -4.45 -9.30
C ARG A 110 -7.02 -4.80 -10.64
N GLN A 111 -7.46 -4.19 -11.72
CA GLN A 111 -6.94 -4.44 -13.06
C GLN A 111 -5.48 -4.04 -13.21
N CYS A 112 -5.03 -2.97 -12.55
CA CYS A 112 -3.64 -2.54 -12.62
C CYS A 112 -2.69 -3.42 -11.80
N GLY A 113 -3.21 -4.27 -10.91
CA GLY A 113 -2.43 -5.18 -10.09
C GLY A 113 -2.10 -4.65 -8.70
N ALA A 114 -2.85 -3.68 -8.18
CA ALA A 114 -2.76 -3.29 -6.78
C ALA A 114 -3.24 -4.42 -5.87
N ASP A 115 -2.64 -4.54 -4.69
CA ASP A 115 -2.97 -5.61 -3.74
C ASP A 115 -4.12 -5.24 -2.82
N TYR A 116 -4.29 -3.96 -2.53
CA TYR A 116 -5.31 -3.48 -1.61
C TYR A 116 -5.73 -2.03 -1.89
N VAL A 117 -6.97 -1.69 -1.51
CA VAL A 117 -7.46 -0.30 -1.47
C VAL A 117 -7.93 0.01 -0.07
N ILE A 118 -7.44 1.09 0.51
CA ILE A 118 -7.87 1.60 1.81
C ILE A 118 -8.53 2.96 1.62
N ALA A 119 -9.71 3.12 2.20
CA ALA A 119 -10.42 4.40 2.21
C ALA A 119 -9.82 5.36 3.24
N LYS A 120 -9.67 6.62 2.85
CA LYS A 120 -9.34 7.71 3.79
C LYS A 120 -10.65 8.30 4.36
N PRO A 121 -10.71 8.67 5.64
CA PRO A 121 -9.66 8.53 6.64
C PRO A 121 -9.51 7.08 7.14
N PHE A 122 -8.30 6.68 7.49
CA PHE A 122 -7.99 5.38 8.06
C PHE A 122 -7.34 5.52 9.45
N SER A 123 -7.45 4.49 10.28
CA SER A 123 -6.74 4.42 11.54
C SER A 123 -5.32 3.90 11.34
N THR A 124 -4.42 4.27 12.25
CA THR A 124 -3.05 3.71 12.29
C THR A 124 -3.08 2.19 12.35
N GLN A 125 -3.91 1.64 13.21
CA GLN A 125 -4.07 0.20 13.35
C GLN A 125 -4.61 -0.45 12.07
N GLY A 126 -5.60 0.14 11.44
CA GLY A 126 -6.16 -0.36 10.20
C GLY A 126 -5.14 -0.40 9.07
N LEU A 127 -4.34 0.65 8.92
CA LEU A 127 -3.26 0.67 7.94
C LEU A 127 -2.21 -0.41 8.24
N LEU A 128 -1.77 -0.52 9.49
CA LEU A 128 -0.78 -1.51 9.91
C LEU A 128 -1.26 -2.94 9.63
N GLU A 129 -2.50 -3.26 9.97
CA GLU A 129 -3.09 -4.58 9.70
C GLU A 129 -3.06 -4.93 8.20
N ARG A 130 -3.32 -3.96 7.32
CA ARG A 130 -3.28 -4.18 5.87
C ARG A 130 -1.87 -4.33 5.34
N ILE A 131 -0.94 -3.56 5.87
CA ILE A 131 0.48 -3.72 5.53
C ILE A 131 0.95 -5.13 5.89
N LEU A 132 0.64 -5.60 7.09
CA LEU A 132 0.97 -6.95 7.53
C LEU A 132 0.32 -8.01 6.65
N TYR A 133 -0.94 -7.81 6.28
CA TYR A 133 -1.67 -8.73 5.41
C TYR A 133 -1.01 -8.87 4.04
N VAL A 134 -0.68 -7.76 3.38
CA VAL A 134 -0.04 -7.83 2.05
C VAL A 134 1.39 -8.35 2.13
N ALA A 135 2.10 -8.10 3.21
CA ALA A 135 3.44 -8.64 3.44
C ALA A 135 3.42 -10.17 3.58
N GLU A 136 2.45 -10.71 4.32
CA GLU A 136 2.28 -12.17 4.48
C GLU A 136 1.82 -12.84 3.18
N SER A 137 1.10 -12.10 2.35
CA SER A 137 0.50 -12.61 1.11
C SER A 137 1.43 -12.48 -0.11
N GLU A 138 2.64 -12.03 0.05
CA GLU A 138 3.57 -11.74 -1.06
C GLU A 138 3.79 -12.91 -2.02
N GLY A 139 3.57 -14.14 -1.61
CA GLY A 139 3.63 -15.32 -2.49
C GLY A 139 2.29 -15.73 -3.10
N ARG A 140 1.19 -15.06 -2.77
CA ARG A 140 -0.17 -15.51 -3.07
C ARG A 140 -0.96 -14.57 -3.99
N ARG A 141 -0.29 -13.76 -4.76
CA ARG A 141 -0.95 -12.86 -5.71
C ARG A 141 -1.77 -13.64 -6.72
N GLY A 142 -3.03 -13.51 -6.71
CA GLY A 142 -3.98 -14.21 -7.53
C GLY A 142 -5.05 -14.94 -6.71
N GLU A 143 -4.78 -15.17 -5.44
CA GLU A 143 -5.72 -15.78 -4.50
C GLU A 143 -6.30 -14.77 -3.49
N LEU A 144 -5.95 -13.48 -3.62
CA LEU A 144 -6.30 -12.45 -2.66
C LEU A 144 -7.75 -12.05 -2.79
N THR A 145 -8.59 -12.71 -2.04
CA THR A 145 -9.85 -12.14 -1.58
C THR A 145 -9.62 -11.49 -0.23
N ALA A 146 -10.08 -10.24 -0.05
CA ALA A 146 -10.06 -9.62 1.26
C ALA A 146 -10.74 -10.55 2.26
N PRO A 147 -10.09 -10.89 3.37
CA PRO A 147 -10.73 -11.71 4.39
C PRO A 147 -11.98 -10.98 4.88
N SER A 148 -13.14 -11.63 4.78
CA SER A 148 -14.42 -11.07 5.20
C SER A 148 -14.44 -10.65 6.68
N GLU A 149 -13.57 -11.23 7.47
CA GLU A 149 -13.42 -10.94 8.90
C GLU A 149 -12.79 -9.57 9.19
N LEU A 150 -12.04 -9.03 8.23
CA LEU A 150 -11.39 -7.74 8.40
C LEU A 150 -12.30 -6.56 8.02
N VAL A 151 -13.35 -6.81 7.26
CA VAL A 151 -14.34 -5.80 6.87
C VAL A 151 -15.24 -5.44 8.04
N SER A 152 -15.42 -6.33 9.00
CA SER A 152 -16.35 -6.14 10.13
C SER A 152 -15.72 -5.44 11.34
N SER A 153 -14.40 -5.34 11.43
CA SER A 153 -13.72 -4.84 12.64
C SER A 153 -13.33 -3.37 12.56
N THR A 154 -13.41 -2.75 11.41
CA THR A 154 -13.03 -1.34 11.24
C THR A 154 -14.27 -0.51 10.90
N GLY A 155 -14.92 -0.01 11.93
CA GLY A 155 -16.10 0.84 11.79
C GLY A 155 -15.86 2.20 11.10
N SER A 156 -14.79 2.39 10.34
CA SER A 156 -14.45 3.67 9.74
C SER A 156 -13.71 3.60 8.40
N GLY A 157 -13.71 2.49 7.72
CA GLY A 157 -13.10 2.43 6.39
C GLY A 157 -13.79 1.39 5.52
N VAL A 158 -14.15 1.74 4.31
CA VAL A 158 -14.60 0.77 3.31
C VAL A 158 -13.37 0.18 2.66
N GLU A 159 -13.13 -1.06 2.93
CA GLU A 159 -12.05 -1.83 2.31
C GLU A 159 -12.65 -2.71 1.24
N MET A 160 -12.10 -2.66 0.05
CA MET A 160 -12.75 -3.24 -1.10
C MET A 160 -11.76 -3.95 -2.03
N PHE A 161 -11.26 -5.05 -1.55
CA PHE A 161 -10.74 -6.10 -2.42
C PHE A 161 -11.24 -7.43 -1.98
#